data_dd66e88dc9a49a878075aa8aeb866c04
#
_entry.id   dd66e88dc9a49a878075aa8aeb866c04
#
_cell.length_a   1.000
_cell.length_b   1.000
_cell.length_c   1.000
_cell.angle_alpha   90.00
_cell.angle_beta   90.00
_cell.angle_gamma   90.00
#
_symmetry.space_group_name_H-M   'P 1'
#
loop_
_entity.id
_entity.type
_entity.pdbx_description
1 polymer ?
#
loop_
_entity_poly.entity_id
_entity_poly.type
_entity_poly.pdbx_seq_one_letter_code
_entity_poly.pdbx_strand_id
1 'polypeptide(L)'
;EIDSFLESEKKPHWRFKLSNKKIIFNDLIRGEVNVDLAAQSDPVLKREDGDYLYNLPSVVDDIEMNITHIIRGEDHITNSGIQIEIFNALDSPTPIFGHNSLLVSESGEPFSKRNSADSINQLREEGIDPNAINSLNASIGSSVDIEAYDSLNILATKFEITSLGRAPARYSNNQLYKLNSELLSNYNFEKIISLLGDNKGSFNKEFWDCIKNNISNISEVFEWIRVIDDNINIEIDTENEYLNVAQDLLPNEPWNIETWDQWILKIKEKTERKGKDLFMPIRLALTGKTKGPELNKLILLMGYNKVMERLKRK
;
A
#
# COMPACT_ATOMS: atom_id res chain seq x y z
N GLU A 1 45.34 35.01 10.59
CA GLU A 1 44.63 33.99 9.81
C GLU A 1 43.33 34.54 9.19
N ILE A 2 42.43 35.17 9.98
CA ILE A 2 41.16 35.74 9.44
C ILE A 2 41.46 36.79 8.38
N ASP A 3 42.38 37.68 8.62
CA ASP A 3 42.73 38.75 7.68
C ASP A 3 43.32 38.20 6.37
N SER A 4 44.10 37.12 6.42
CA SER A 4 44.68 36.51 5.21
C SER A 4 43.59 35.79 4.36
N PHE A 5 42.50 35.31 4.96
CA PHE A 5 41.37 34.76 4.23
C PHE A 5 40.51 35.87 3.58
N LEU A 6 40.31 37.00 4.29
CA LEU A 6 39.59 38.17 3.74
C LEU A 6 40.33 38.79 2.55
N GLU A 7 41.67 38.81 2.59
CA GLU A 7 42.52 39.28 1.47
C GLU A 7 42.45 38.30 0.23
N SER A 8 42.10 37.06 0.44
CA SER A 8 41.99 36.05 -0.65
C SER A 8 40.61 36.01 -1.32
N GLU A 9 39.73 36.99 -1.10
CA GLU A 9 38.34 37.07 -1.61
C GLU A 9 37.44 35.86 -1.22
N LYS A 10 37.91 35.00 -0.33
CA LYS A 10 37.11 33.86 0.18
C LYS A 10 36.03 34.37 1.14
N LYS A 11 34.78 34.11 0.81
CA LYS A 11 33.66 34.42 1.70
C LYS A 11 33.54 33.36 2.80
N PRO A 12 33.30 33.76 4.08
CA PRO A 12 33.21 32.81 5.17
C PRO A 12 31.87 32.05 5.14
N HIS A 13 31.93 30.79 5.58
CA HIS A 13 30.72 30.07 6.00
C HIS A 13 30.40 30.42 7.45
N TRP A 14 29.13 30.59 7.75
CA TRP A 14 28.70 30.78 9.15
C TRP A 14 28.41 29.41 9.76
N ARG A 15 29.01 29.16 10.91
CA ARG A 15 28.81 27.92 11.67
C ARG A 15 28.23 28.22 13.04
N PHE A 16 27.35 27.32 13.51
CA PHE A 16 26.90 27.34 14.90
C PHE A 16 27.93 26.67 15.78
N LYS A 17 28.40 27.36 16.79
CA LYS A 17 29.38 26.78 17.72
C LYS A 17 28.63 25.94 18.76
N LEU A 18 28.83 24.63 18.69
CA LEU A 18 28.25 23.67 19.64
C LEU A 18 28.88 23.81 21.02
N SER A 19 28.11 23.51 22.06
CA SER A 19 28.55 23.59 23.46
C SER A 19 29.54 22.48 23.85
N ASN A 20 29.73 21.46 22.99
CA ASN A 20 30.51 20.24 23.27
C ASN A 20 30.00 19.47 24.52
N LYS A 21 28.72 19.58 24.83
CA LYS A 21 28.03 18.87 25.91
C LYS A 21 27.21 17.73 25.39
N LYS A 22 26.77 16.87 26.29
CA LYS A 22 25.74 15.88 26.02
C LYS A 22 24.36 16.53 26.14
N ILE A 23 23.54 16.38 25.09
CA ILE A 23 22.14 16.77 25.10
C ILE A 23 21.30 15.55 25.43
N ILE A 24 20.55 15.65 26.51
CA ILE A 24 19.62 14.58 26.94
C ILE A 24 18.20 15.11 26.77
N PHE A 25 17.35 14.35 26.09
CA PHE A 25 15.93 14.67 25.94
C PHE A 25 15.07 13.39 25.98
N ASN A 26 13.80 13.55 26.34
CA ASN A 26 12.82 12.46 26.32
C ASN A 26 12.13 12.41 24.96
N ASP A 27 12.35 11.32 24.25
CA ASP A 27 11.71 11.03 22.96
C ASP A 27 10.43 10.21 23.17
N LEU A 28 9.37 10.54 22.44
CA LEU A 28 8.06 9.87 22.58
C LEU A 28 8.09 8.37 22.29
N ILE A 29 9.02 7.94 21.41
CA ILE A 29 9.11 6.54 20.96
C ILE A 29 10.29 5.83 21.61
N ARG A 30 11.43 6.53 21.71
CA ARG A 30 12.70 5.95 22.16
C ARG A 30 12.96 6.12 23.66
N GLY A 31 12.18 6.95 24.35
CA GLY A 31 12.42 7.31 25.74
C GLY A 31 13.61 8.25 25.87
N GLU A 32 14.44 8.07 26.90
CA GLU A 32 15.63 8.93 27.09
C GLU A 32 16.65 8.73 25.97
N VAL A 33 16.97 9.81 25.27
CA VAL A 33 17.97 9.88 24.20
C VAL A 33 19.10 10.79 24.61
N ASN A 34 20.34 10.36 24.34
CA ASN A 34 21.57 11.08 24.67
C ASN A 34 22.38 11.30 23.39
N VAL A 35 22.60 12.58 23.04
CA VAL A 35 23.40 12.99 21.88
C VAL A 35 24.66 13.66 22.36
N ASP A 36 25.83 13.10 22.06
CA ASP A 36 27.14 13.68 22.40
C ASP A 36 27.56 14.68 21.32
N LEU A 37 27.42 15.98 21.62
CA LEU A 37 27.79 17.05 20.70
C LEU A 37 29.30 17.28 20.62
N ALA A 38 30.09 16.79 21.58
CA ALA A 38 31.56 16.85 21.51
C ALA A 38 32.10 15.99 20.34
N ALA A 39 31.35 14.97 19.92
CA ALA A 39 31.69 14.12 18.77
C ALA A 39 31.23 14.71 17.44
N GLN A 40 30.53 15.84 17.45
CA GLN A 40 29.95 16.47 16.22
C GLN A 40 30.80 17.69 15.84
N SER A 41 30.87 17.93 14.54
CA SER A 41 31.43 19.19 14.01
C SER A 41 30.38 20.31 14.06
N ASP A 42 30.83 21.54 14.31
CA ASP A 42 29.99 22.72 14.26
C ASP A 42 29.25 22.80 12.93
N PRO A 43 27.90 22.76 12.90
CA PRO A 43 27.13 22.73 11.66
C PRO A 43 27.24 24.07 10.92
N VAL A 44 27.35 24.01 9.59
CA VAL A 44 27.24 25.20 8.75
C VAL A 44 25.78 25.65 8.74
N LEU A 45 25.53 26.90 9.12
CA LEU A 45 24.21 27.52 9.09
C LEU A 45 23.95 28.25 7.76
N LYS A 46 25.00 28.96 7.26
CA LYS A 46 24.93 29.73 6.02
C LYS A 46 26.21 29.56 5.21
N ARG A 47 26.07 29.29 3.95
CA ARG A 47 27.17 29.16 2.98
C ARG A 47 27.70 30.52 2.53
N GLU A 48 28.85 30.52 1.86
CA GLU A 48 29.47 31.71 1.25
C GLU A 48 28.61 32.37 0.16
N ASP A 49 27.79 31.57 -0.56
CA ASP A 49 26.84 32.03 -1.57
C ASP A 49 25.59 32.70 -0.99
N GLY A 50 25.40 32.59 0.31
CA GLY A 50 24.27 33.17 1.03
C GLY A 50 23.17 32.18 1.38
N ASP A 51 23.26 30.93 0.90
CA ASP A 51 22.26 29.88 1.16
C ASP A 51 22.33 29.37 2.60
N TYR A 52 21.16 29.24 3.21
CA TYR A 52 21.01 28.63 4.53
C TYR A 52 20.93 27.11 4.44
N LEU A 53 21.55 26.41 5.38
CA LEU A 53 21.52 24.95 5.47
C LEU A 53 20.53 24.49 6.52
N TYR A 54 20.02 23.30 6.30
CA TYR A 54 18.91 22.59 6.96
C TYR A 54 18.65 22.96 8.43
N ASN A 55 19.67 22.92 9.30
CA ASN A 55 19.44 23.03 10.74
C ASN A 55 18.86 24.38 11.17
N LEU A 56 19.30 25.50 10.59
CA LEU A 56 18.80 26.81 11.00
C LEU A 56 17.41 27.11 10.44
N PRO A 57 17.14 26.99 9.12
CA PRO A 57 15.81 27.22 8.59
C PRO A 57 14.74 26.33 9.25
N SER A 58 15.04 25.04 9.47
CA SER A 58 14.08 24.13 10.13
C SER A 58 13.70 24.62 11.53
N VAL A 59 14.68 25.04 12.34
CA VAL A 59 14.39 25.55 13.68
C VAL A 59 13.61 26.86 13.63
N VAL A 60 13.98 27.79 12.73
CA VAL A 60 13.26 29.06 12.56
C VAL A 60 11.81 28.82 12.13
N ASP A 61 11.60 27.97 11.14
CA ASP A 61 10.26 27.62 10.67
C ASP A 61 9.42 26.98 11.78
N ASP A 62 10.02 26.06 12.55
CA ASP A 62 9.34 25.40 13.68
C ASP A 62 8.93 26.42 14.77
N ILE A 63 9.77 27.42 15.02
CA ILE A 63 9.47 28.53 15.96
C ILE A 63 8.35 29.41 15.44
N GLU A 64 8.47 29.90 14.21
CA GLU A 64 7.50 30.79 13.57
C GLU A 64 6.11 30.14 13.43
N MET A 65 6.08 28.84 13.13
CA MET A 65 4.86 28.05 12.99
C MET A 65 4.31 27.51 14.31
N ASN A 66 5.00 27.76 15.43
CA ASN A 66 4.64 27.24 16.76
C ASN A 66 4.50 25.71 16.76
N ILE A 67 5.42 24.97 16.14
CA ILE A 67 5.44 23.53 16.11
C ILE A 67 5.65 22.98 17.51
N THR A 68 4.76 22.10 17.96
CA THR A 68 4.78 21.49 19.30
C THR A 68 5.45 20.12 19.32
N HIS A 69 5.37 19.38 18.21
CA HIS A 69 5.88 18.00 18.09
C HIS A 69 6.61 17.82 16.75
N ILE A 70 7.78 17.18 16.80
CA ILE A 70 8.56 16.82 15.61
C ILE A 70 8.71 15.29 15.58
N ILE A 71 7.96 14.65 14.67
CA ILE A 71 7.98 13.20 14.45
C ILE A 71 8.73 12.92 13.14
N ARG A 72 9.81 12.14 13.21
CA ARG A 72 10.67 11.87 12.05
C ARG A 72 11.47 10.57 12.19
N GLY A 73 12.26 10.21 11.19
CA GLY A 73 13.10 9.01 11.22
C GLY A 73 14.25 9.12 12.23
N GLU A 74 14.67 8.00 12.79
CA GLU A 74 15.75 7.89 13.78
C GLU A 74 17.12 8.34 13.27
N ASP A 75 17.33 8.39 11.96
CA ASP A 75 18.52 8.93 11.30
C ASP A 75 18.74 10.43 11.60
N HIS A 76 17.71 11.13 12.09
CA HIS A 76 17.76 12.52 12.50
C HIS A 76 18.04 12.75 13.99
N ILE A 77 18.28 11.72 14.80
CA ILE A 77 18.53 11.86 16.26
C ILE A 77 19.68 12.83 16.55
N THR A 78 20.78 12.72 15.83
CA THR A 78 21.95 13.64 15.99
C THR A 78 21.57 15.08 15.64
N ASN A 79 20.77 15.27 14.56
CA ASN A 79 20.26 16.58 14.18
C ASN A 79 19.36 17.18 15.27
N SER A 80 18.58 16.35 15.97
CA SER A 80 17.73 16.82 17.07
C SER A 80 18.56 17.40 18.21
N GLY A 81 19.66 16.74 18.58
CA GLY A 81 20.58 17.30 19.58
C GLY A 81 21.14 18.67 19.18
N ILE A 82 21.55 18.83 17.92
CA ILE A 82 22.04 20.10 17.35
C ILE A 82 20.92 21.16 17.35
N GLN A 83 19.73 20.79 16.90
CA GLN A 83 18.58 21.71 16.82
C GLN A 83 18.11 22.18 18.19
N ILE A 84 18.15 21.31 19.22
CA ILE A 84 17.85 21.71 20.61
C ILE A 84 18.79 22.85 21.07
N GLU A 85 20.07 22.79 20.76
CA GLU A 85 20.98 23.93 21.08
C GLU A 85 20.65 25.18 20.29
N ILE A 86 20.22 25.07 19.06
CA ILE A 86 19.80 26.24 18.25
C ILE A 86 18.48 26.83 18.82
N PHE A 87 17.49 26.02 19.21
CA PHE A 87 16.28 26.47 19.91
C PHE A 87 16.64 27.27 21.18
N ASN A 88 17.56 26.70 22.00
CA ASN A 88 18.01 27.35 23.21
C ASN A 88 18.77 28.66 22.94
N ALA A 89 19.58 28.73 21.88
CA ALA A 89 20.30 29.94 21.48
C ALA A 89 19.37 31.06 20.95
N LEU A 90 18.19 30.69 20.49
CA LEU A 90 17.14 31.61 20.04
C LEU A 90 16.11 31.92 21.15
N ASP A 91 16.38 31.51 22.40
CA ASP A 91 15.48 31.66 23.56
C ASP A 91 14.06 31.15 23.31
N SER A 92 13.95 30.07 22.55
CA SER A 92 12.65 29.47 22.16
C SER A 92 12.43 28.11 22.83
N PRO A 93 11.17 27.75 23.16
CA PRO A 93 10.85 26.45 23.72
C PRO A 93 11.17 25.35 22.71
N THR A 94 11.77 24.26 23.18
CA THR A 94 12.09 23.09 22.37
C THR A 94 10.83 22.25 22.16
N PRO A 95 10.48 21.86 20.93
CA PRO A 95 9.40 20.93 20.66
C PRO A 95 9.65 19.54 21.26
N ILE A 96 8.60 18.76 21.40
CA ILE A 96 8.69 17.35 21.77
C ILE A 96 9.12 16.55 20.54
N PHE A 97 10.12 15.68 20.68
CA PHE A 97 10.60 14.82 19.60
C PHE A 97 10.03 13.40 19.69
N GLY A 98 9.83 12.77 18.53
CA GLY A 98 9.56 11.35 18.40
C GLY A 98 10.32 10.80 17.18
N HIS A 99 11.22 9.83 17.41
CA HIS A 99 12.04 9.23 16.37
C HIS A 99 11.58 7.80 16.09
N ASN A 100 10.84 7.62 14.98
CA ASN A 100 10.42 6.30 14.52
C ASN A 100 11.58 5.55 13.87
N SER A 101 11.51 4.22 13.93
CA SER A 101 12.47 3.33 13.26
C SER A 101 12.40 3.48 11.74
N LEU A 102 13.53 3.19 11.08
CA LEU A 102 13.59 3.18 9.61
C LEU A 102 12.83 1.99 9.04
N LEU A 103 12.19 2.21 7.89
CA LEU A 103 11.64 1.13 7.08
C LEU A 103 12.76 0.41 6.34
N VAL A 104 12.70 -0.91 6.37
CA VAL A 104 13.60 -1.78 5.61
C VAL A 104 12.78 -2.78 4.79
N SER A 105 13.37 -3.32 3.72
CA SER A 105 12.76 -4.39 2.94
C SER A 105 12.55 -5.67 3.77
N GLU A 106 11.86 -6.64 3.23
CA GLU A 106 11.72 -7.98 3.86
C GLU A 106 13.08 -8.63 4.14
N SER A 107 14.10 -8.38 3.30
CA SER A 107 15.48 -8.86 3.49
C SER A 107 16.25 -8.07 4.56
N GLY A 108 15.73 -6.93 5.03
CA GLY A 108 16.37 -6.06 6.00
C GLY A 108 17.26 -4.97 5.39
N GLU A 109 17.28 -4.82 4.06
CA GLU A 109 18.03 -3.77 3.38
C GLU A 109 17.26 -2.44 3.44
N PRO A 110 17.95 -1.30 3.65
CA PRO A 110 17.31 0.00 3.62
C PRO A 110 16.65 0.29 2.27
N PHE A 111 15.48 0.92 2.29
CA PHE A 111 14.86 1.42 1.06
C PHE A 111 15.75 2.50 0.43
N SER A 112 16.05 2.32 -0.86
CA SER A 112 16.81 3.32 -1.61
C SER A 112 15.90 3.99 -2.65
N LYS A 113 16.13 5.29 -2.89
CA LYS A 113 15.42 6.06 -3.93
C LYS A 113 15.59 5.48 -5.35
N ARG A 114 16.56 4.58 -5.55
CA ARG A 114 16.84 3.93 -6.83
C ARG A 114 15.97 2.71 -7.10
N ASN A 115 15.39 2.11 -6.06
CA ASN A 115 14.46 0.99 -6.17
C ASN A 115 13.03 1.54 -6.04
N SER A 116 12.57 2.29 -7.06
CA SER A 116 11.30 3.02 -7.06
C SER A 116 10.06 2.13 -7.18
N ALA A 117 10.19 0.81 -7.05
CA ALA A 117 9.09 -0.13 -7.19
C ALA A 117 7.93 0.03 -6.18
N ASP A 118 8.14 0.82 -5.11
CA ASP A 118 7.14 1.00 -4.04
C ASP A 118 6.81 2.48 -3.82
N SER A 119 6.83 3.30 -4.89
CA SER A 119 6.43 4.70 -4.76
C SER A 119 4.91 4.84 -4.60
N ILE A 120 4.47 5.86 -3.85
CA ILE A 120 3.03 6.18 -3.69
C ILE A 120 2.32 6.34 -5.05
N ASN A 121 3.02 6.90 -6.05
CA ASN A 121 2.46 7.03 -7.40
C ASN A 121 2.21 5.67 -8.05
N GLN A 122 3.15 4.74 -7.92
CA GLN A 122 2.99 3.38 -8.44
C GLN A 122 1.86 2.64 -7.72
N LEU A 123 1.81 2.69 -6.37
CA LEU A 123 0.72 2.09 -5.60
C LEU A 123 -0.65 2.65 -6.01
N ARG A 124 -0.71 3.96 -6.34
CA ARG A 124 -1.92 4.59 -6.88
C ARG A 124 -2.30 4.04 -8.25
N GLU A 125 -1.32 3.88 -9.15
CA GLU A 125 -1.54 3.31 -10.49
C GLU A 125 -1.99 1.85 -10.41
N GLU A 126 -1.49 1.09 -9.44
CA GLU A 126 -1.91 -0.29 -9.15
C GLU A 126 -3.30 -0.36 -8.51
N GLY A 127 -3.89 0.76 -8.10
CA GLY A 127 -5.22 0.82 -7.49
C GLY A 127 -5.25 0.39 -6.02
N ILE A 128 -4.16 0.64 -5.30
CA ILE A 128 -4.10 0.43 -3.85
C ILE A 128 -4.84 1.58 -3.15
N ASP A 129 -5.74 1.24 -2.24
CA ASP A 129 -6.47 2.22 -1.45
C ASP A 129 -5.53 2.95 -0.48
N PRO A 130 -5.57 4.29 -0.40
CA PRO A 130 -4.73 5.04 0.53
C PRO A 130 -4.96 4.67 2.00
N ASN A 131 -6.15 4.18 2.37
CA ASN A 131 -6.39 3.70 3.73
C ASN A 131 -5.63 2.40 4.04
N ALA A 132 -5.39 1.53 3.06
CA ALA A 132 -4.54 0.35 3.24
C ALA A 132 -3.08 0.76 3.54
N ILE A 133 -2.56 1.75 2.80
CA ILE A 133 -1.21 2.28 3.01
C ILE A 133 -1.10 2.90 4.40
N ASN A 134 -2.07 3.73 4.79
CA ASN A 134 -2.09 4.38 6.10
C ASN A 134 -2.22 3.35 7.24
N SER A 135 -3.07 2.34 7.09
CA SER A 135 -3.23 1.26 8.07
C SER A 135 -1.94 0.47 8.26
N LEU A 136 -1.26 0.13 7.16
CA LEU A 136 0.04 -0.55 7.23
C LEU A 136 1.08 0.34 7.92
N ASN A 137 1.21 1.60 7.50
CA ASN A 137 2.23 2.53 8.05
C ASN A 137 2.01 2.83 9.54
N ALA A 138 0.77 2.88 10.00
CA ALA A 138 0.46 3.09 11.41
C ALA A 138 0.75 1.86 12.29
N SER A 139 0.74 0.67 11.72
CA SER A 139 0.90 -0.60 12.46
C SER A 139 2.29 -1.22 12.31
N ILE A 140 2.98 -0.95 11.19
CA ILE A 140 4.28 -1.56 10.90
C ILE A 140 5.33 -1.16 11.94
N GLY A 141 6.07 -2.13 12.46
CA GLY A 141 7.07 -1.88 13.51
C GLY A 141 6.47 -1.56 14.88
N SER A 142 5.17 -1.68 15.05
CA SER A 142 4.50 -1.54 16.34
C SER A 142 4.25 -2.90 17.03
N SER A 143 3.75 -2.86 18.25
CA SER A 143 3.34 -4.04 19.02
C SER A 143 1.86 -4.43 18.80
N VAL A 144 1.13 -3.67 17.98
CA VAL A 144 -0.28 -3.93 17.68
C VAL A 144 -0.43 -4.78 16.42
N ASP A 145 -1.54 -5.51 16.33
CA ASP A 145 -1.87 -6.26 15.13
C ASP A 145 -2.12 -5.32 13.93
N ILE A 146 -1.77 -5.80 12.75
CA ILE A 146 -1.98 -5.06 11.51
C ILE A 146 -3.43 -5.29 11.08
N GLU A 147 -4.24 -4.25 11.18
CA GLU A 147 -5.66 -4.24 10.80
C GLU A 147 -5.94 -3.20 9.72
N ALA A 148 -6.95 -3.48 8.91
CA ALA A 148 -7.39 -2.60 7.83
C ALA A 148 -8.46 -1.62 8.35
N TYR A 149 -8.17 -0.31 8.29
CA TYR A 149 -9.10 0.76 8.67
C TYR A 149 -9.56 1.52 7.43
N ASP A 150 -10.85 1.67 7.24
CA ASP A 150 -11.47 2.31 6.07
C ASP A 150 -11.52 3.84 6.14
N SER A 151 -11.04 4.41 7.24
CA SER A 151 -11.07 5.85 7.53
C SER A 151 -9.88 6.28 8.39
N LEU A 152 -9.26 7.41 8.01
CA LEU A 152 -8.21 8.06 8.82
C LEU A 152 -8.70 8.45 10.20
N ASN A 153 -9.97 8.82 10.35
CA ASN A 153 -10.55 9.18 11.66
C ASN A 153 -10.57 7.98 12.60
N ILE A 154 -10.98 6.80 12.09
CA ILE A 154 -10.97 5.57 12.89
C ILE A 154 -9.53 5.18 13.22
N LEU A 155 -8.65 5.19 12.23
CA LEU A 155 -7.22 4.90 12.42
C LEU A 155 -6.60 5.81 13.50
N ALA A 156 -6.88 7.12 13.45
CA ALA A 156 -6.37 8.08 14.42
C ALA A 156 -6.83 7.79 15.86
N THR A 157 -8.04 7.24 16.05
CA THR A 157 -8.53 6.85 17.39
C THR A 157 -7.87 5.58 17.94
N LYS A 158 -7.26 4.79 17.08
CA LYS A 158 -6.58 3.52 17.42
C LYS A 158 -5.06 3.66 17.49
N PHE A 159 -4.51 4.66 16.83
CA PHE A 159 -3.07 4.87 16.76
C PHE A 159 -2.53 5.42 18.07
N GLU A 160 -1.53 4.74 18.61
CA GLU A 160 -0.77 5.17 19.78
C GLU A 160 0.72 5.21 19.45
N ILE A 161 1.32 6.40 19.48
CA ILE A 161 2.73 6.59 19.14
C ILE A 161 3.67 5.78 20.02
N THR A 162 3.29 5.53 21.27
CA THR A 162 4.04 4.73 22.23
C THR A 162 4.06 3.23 21.91
N SER A 163 3.19 2.76 20.99
CA SER A 163 3.20 1.37 20.52
C SER A 163 4.33 1.09 19.51
N LEU A 164 4.92 2.15 18.93
CA LEU A 164 5.97 2.02 17.93
C LEU A 164 7.25 1.45 18.54
N GLY A 165 7.80 0.44 17.88
CA GLY A 165 9.04 -0.23 18.28
C GLY A 165 10.30 0.57 17.90
N ARG A 166 11.44 0.13 18.46
CA ARG A 166 12.76 0.74 18.20
C ARG A 166 13.56 -0.02 17.15
N ALA A 167 13.12 -1.24 16.80
CA ALA A 167 13.77 -2.05 15.78
C ALA A 167 13.33 -1.60 14.37
N PRO A 168 14.17 -1.74 13.33
CA PRO A 168 13.79 -1.45 11.98
C PRO A 168 12.51 -2.19 11.56
N ALA A 169 11.57 -1.47 10.97
CA ALA A 169 10.28 -2.00 10.56
C ALA A 169 10.39 -2.62 9.16
N ARG A 170 10.07 -3.91 9.04
CA ARG A 170 10.13 -4.64 7.77
C ARG A 170 8.85 -4.43 6.97
N TYR A 171 8.97 -3.78 5.83
CA TYR A 171 7.86 -3.55 4.91
C TYR A 171 7.68 -4.73 3.98
N SER A 172 6.43 -5.15 3.78
CA SER A 172 6.05 -6.23 2.87
C SER A 172 4.91 -5.81 1.97
N ASN A 173 5.12 -5.91 0.65
CA ASN A 173 4.07 -5.70 -0.34
C ASN A 173 2.93 -6.71 -0.16
N ASN A 174 3.24 -7.95 0.22
CA ASN A 174 2.22 -8.97 0.48
C ASN A 174 1.27 -8.57 1.61
N GLN A 175 1.79 -7.93 2.66
CA GLN A 175 0.95 -7.41 3.75
C GLN A 175 0.07 -6.26 3.26
N LEU A 176 0.60 -5.34 2.45
CA LEU A 176 -0.16 -4.24 1.88
C LEU A 176 -1.31 -4.74 0.99
N TYR A 177 -1.02 -5.67 0.07
CA TYR A 177 -2.05 -6.24 -0.80
C TYR A 177 -3.12 -7.00 -0.02
N LYS A 178 -2.74 -7.70 1.05
CA LYS A 178 -3.69 -8.37 1.94
C LYS A 178 -4.62 -7.37 2.63
N LEU A 179 -4.07 -6.29 3.22
CA LEU A 179 -4.86 -5.22 3.81
C LEU A 179 -5.80 -4.56 2.81
N ASN A 180 -5.30 -4.29 1.60
CA ASN A 180 -6.09 -3.70 0.54
C ASN A 180 -7.25 -4.59 0.11
N SER A 181 -7.00 -5.90 -0.04
CA SER A 181 -8.04 -6.90 -0.33
C SER A 181 -9.11 -6.94 0.77
N GLU A 182 -8.69 -6.90 2.03
CA GLU A 182 -9.59 -6.87 3.18
C GLU A 182 -10.45 -5.61 3.20
N LEU A 183 -9.86 -4.44 3.00
CA LEU A 183 -10.61 -3.17 2.87
C LEU A 183 -11.65 -3.23 1.76
N LEU A 184 -11.23 -3.63 0.55
CA LEU A 184 -12.12 -3.71 -0.61
C LEU A 184 -13.28 -4.67 -0.36
N SER A 185 -13.01 -5.84 0.23
CA SER A 185 -14.08 -6.83 0.51
C SER A 185 -15.12 -6.32 1.51
N ASN A 186 -14.74 -5.41 2.40
CA ASN A 186 -15.61 -4.81 3.41
C ASN A 186 -16.35 -3.56 2.91
N TYR A 187 -15.96 -3.00 1.74
CA TYR A 187 -16.66 -1.85 1.19
C TYR A 187 -18.06 -2.22 0.71
N ASN A 188 -19.02 -1.35 1.02
CA ASN A 188 -20.36 -1.48 0.47
C ASN A 188 -20.36 -1.10 -1.04
N PHE A 189 -21.45 -1.46 -1.71
CA PHE A 189 -21.58 -1.25 -3.15
C PHE A 189 -21.48 0.23 -3.53
N GLU A 190 -22.06 1.13 -2.72
CA GLU A 190 -22.05 2.58 -2.97
C GLU A 190 -20.62 3.14 -2.97
N LYS A 191 -19.78 2.68 -2.04
CA LYS A 191 -18.37 3.07 -1.96
C LYS A 191 -17.60 2.61 -3.19
N ILE A 192 -17.79 1.36 -3.61
CA ILE A 192 -17.15 0.83 -4.83
C ILE A 192 -17.58 1.60 -6.08
N ILE A 193 -18.89 1.86 -6.24
CA ILE A 193 -19.38 2.66 -7.37
C ILE A 193 -18.73 4.04 -7.42
N SER A 194 -18.51 4.66 -6.28
CA SER A 194 -17.83 5.97 -6.22
C SER A 194 -16.36 5.90 -6.67
N LEU A 195 -15.69 4.75 -6.45
CA LEU A 195 -14.30 4.53 -6.87
C LEU A 195 -14.18 4.18 -8.36
N LEU A 196 -15.18 3.49 -8.94
CA LEU A 196 -15.17 3.10 -10.37
C LEU A 196 -15.51 4.24 -11.32
N GLY A 197 -16.18 5.30 -10.85
CA GLY A 197 -16.59 6.42 -11.68
C GLY A 197 -17.60 6.00 -12.76
N ASP A 198 -17.41 6.47 -14.00
CA ASP A 198 -18.35 6.24 -15.12
C ASP A 198 -18.11 4.91 -15.86
N ASN A 199 -16.98 4.24 -15.64
CA ASN A 199 -16.61 3.01 -16.36
C ASN A 199 -17.20 1.73 -15.71
N LYS A 200 -18.52 1.71 -15.51
CA LYS A 200 -19.19 0.65 -14.73
C LYS A 200 -19.60 -0.58 -15.55
N GLY A 201 -19.79 -0.45 -16.87
CA GLY A 201 -20.31 -1.54 -17.72
C GLY A 201 -21.57 -2.18 -17.12
N SER A 202 -21.64 -3.51 -17.11
CA SER A 202 -22.72 -4.31 -16.48
C SER A 202 -22.58 -4.44 -14.94
N PHE A 203 -21.64 -3.74 -14.32
CA PHE A 203 -21.33 -3.86 -12.89
C PHE A 203 -22.52 -3.43 -12.02
N ASN A 204 -22.99 -4.37 -11.21
CA ASN A 204 -24.12 -4.21 -10.28
C ASN A 204 -23.75 -4.82 -8.92
N LYS A 205 -24.69 -4.80 -7.97
CA LYS A 205 -24.47 -5.31 -6.62
C LYS A 205 -24.17 -6.81 -6.60
N GLU A 206 -24.89 -7.59 -7.39
CA GLU A 206 -24.70 -9.04 -7.52
C GLU A 206 -23.30 -9.35 -8.06
N PHE A 207 -22.85 -8.55 -9.03
CA PHE A 207 -21.49 -8.67 -9.56
C PHE A 207 -20.45 -8.35 -8.46
N TRP A 208 -20.62 -7.24 -7.74
CA TRP A 208 -19.75 -6.90 -6.63
C TRP A 208 -19.66 -8.03 -5.59
N ASP A 209 -20.80 -8.53 -5.15
CA ASP A 209 -20.87 -9.63 -4.18
C ASP A 209 -20.24 -10.94 -4.70
N CYS A 210 -20.18 -11.13 -6.02
CA CYS A 210 -19.49 -12.26 -6.63
C CYS A 210 -17.97 -12.13 -6.57
N ILE A 211 -17.39 -10.93 -6.83
CA ILE A 211 -15.94 -10.78 -7.02
C ILE A 211 -15.18 -10.25 -5.79
N LYS A 212 -15.83 -9.55 -4.85
CA LYS A 212 -15.19 -8.76 -3.77
C LYS A 212 -14.15 -9.51 -2.93
N ASN A 213 -14.34 -10.82 -2.75
CA ASN A 213 -13.40 -11.66 -1.99
C ASN A 213 -12.24 -12.23 -2.84
N ASN A 214 -12.20 -11.88 -4.14
CA ASN A 214 -11.24 -12.43 -5.09
C ASN A 214 -10.39 -11.35 -5.77
N ILE A 215 -10.44 -10.13 -5.27
CA ILE A 215 -9.66 -9.01 -5.77
C ILE A 215 -8.70 -8.49 -4.71
N SER A 216 -7.57 -8.00 -5.13
CA SER A 216 -6.54 -7.40 -4.28
C SER A 216 -6.40 -5.89 -4.49
N ASN A 217 -6.89 -5.37 -5.61
CA ASN A 217 -6.95 -3.94 -5.91
C ASN A 217 -8.16 -3.59 -6.79
N ILE A 218 -8.47 -2.30 -6.88
CA ILE A 218 -9.65 -1.82 -7.62
C ILE A 218 -9.51 -2.04 -9.14
N SER A 219 -8.31 -2.10 -9.68
CA SER A 219 -8.08 -2.32 -11.12
C SER A 219 -8.55 -3.70 -11.57
N GLU A 220 -8.52 -4.70 -10.69
CA GLU A 220 -9.02 -6.05 -10.96
C GLU A 220 -10.54 -6.07 -11.18
N VAL A 221 -11.29 -5.10 -10.64
CA VAL A 221 -12.73 -4.98 -10.93
C VAL A 221 -12.96 -4.74 -12.41
N PHE A 222 -12.17 -3.87 -13.05
CA PHE A 222 -12.25 -3.61 -14.49
C PHE A 222 -11.87 -4.83 -15.32
N GLU A 223 -10.95 -5.65 -14.83
CA GLU A 223 -10.63 -6.93 -15.49
C GLU A 223 -11.83 -7.88 -15.46
N TRP A 224 -12.50 -7.99 -14.30
CA TRP A 224 -13.70 -8.82 -14.20
C TRP A 224 -14.88 -8.27 -15.00
N ILE A 225 -15.05 -6.94 -15.11
CA ILE A 225 -16.01 -6.31 -16.01
C ILE A 225 -15.74 -6.78 -17.45
N ARG A 226 -14.48 -6.71 -17.91
CA ARG A 226 -14.11 -7.22 -19.24
C ARG A 226 -14.37 -8.72 -19.40
N VAL A 227 -14.12 -9.52 -18.37
CA VAL A 227 -14.45 -10.95 -18.37
C VAL A 227 -15.94 -11.18 -18.55
N ILE A 228 -16.82 -10.34 -17.98
CA ILE A 228 -18.27 -10.48 -18.11
C ILE A 228 -18.78 -9.87 -19.42
N ASP A 229 -18.33 -8.67 -19.81
CA ASP A 229 -18.93 -7.87 -20.88
C ASP A 229 -18.33 -8.16 -22.27
N ASP A 230 -17.02 -8.42 -22.35
CA ASP A 230 -16.33 -8.55 -23.63
C ASP A 230 -16.40 -9.95 -24.21
N ASN A 231 -16.26 -10.05 -25.53
CA ASN A 231 -16.05 -11.32 -26.23
C ASN A 231 -14.55 -11.67 -26.17
N ILE A 232 -14.15 -12.40 -25.12
CA ILE A 232 -12.78 -12.86 -24.96
C ILE A 232 -12.56 -14.11 -25.81
N ASN A 233 -11.60 -14.07 -26.73
CA ASN A 233 -11.14 -15.28 -27.42
C ASN A 233 -10.08 -15.97 -26.57
N ILE A 234 -10.43 -17.10 -25.97
CA ILE A 234 -9.55 -17.89 -25.11
C ILE A 234 -9.16 -19.16 -25.86
N GLU A 235 -7.92 -19.24 -26.30
CA GLU A 235 -7.38 -20.43 -26.94
C GLU A 235 -7.05 -21.49 -25.89
N ILE A 236 -7.70 -22.64 -25.98
CA ILE A 236 -7.43 -23.83 -25.15
C ILE A 236 -7.32 -25.02 -26.11
N ASP A 237 -6.10 -25.35 -26.50
CA ASP A 237 -5.85 -26.35 -27.55
C ASP A 237 -6.03 -27.81 -27.10
N THR A 238 -6.05 -28.08 -25.78
CA THR A 238 -5.94 -29.43 -25.25
C THR A 238 -7.22 -30.05 -24.71
N GLU A 239 -8.34 -29.30 -24.63
CA GLU A 239 -9.56 -29.72 -23.92
C GLU A 239 -10.82 -29.64 -24.78
N ASN A 240 -10.68 -29.63 -26.12
CA ASN A 240 -11.78 -29.40 -27.05
C ASN A 240 -12.91 -30.41 -26.93
N GLU A 241 -12.61 -31.72 -26.83
CA GLU A 241 -13.62 -32.76 -26.66
C GLU A 241 -14.41 -32.58 -25.37
N TYR A 242 -13.70 -32.29 -24.27
CA TYR A 242 -14.34 -32.07 -22.98
C TYR A 242 -15.24 -30.84 -22.99
N LEU A 243 -14.78 -29.73 -23.55
CA LEU A 243 -15.54 -28.48 -23.61
C LEU A 243 -16.75 -28.60 -24.53
N ASN A 244 -16.70 -29.40 -25.63
CA ASN A 244 -17.84 -29.72 -26.45
C ASN A 244 -18.89 -30.53 -25.66
N VAL A 245 -18.47 -31.52 -24.86
CA VAL A 245 -19.38 -32.24 -23.96
C VAL A 245 -20.03 -31.30 -22.94
N ALA A 246 -19.23 -30.41 -22.36
CA ALA A 246 -19.74 -29.41 -21.40
C ALA A 246 -20.77 -28.47 -22.06
N GLN A 247 -20.53 -28.05 -23.31
CA GLN A 247 -21.44 -27.24 -24.10
C GLN A 247 -22.76 -27.96 -24.39
N ASP A 248 -22.70 -29.20 -24.85
CA ASP A 248 -23.89 -30.02 -25.19
C ASP A 248 -24.79 -30.31 -23.99
N LEU A 249 -24.20 -30.36 -22.78
CA LEU A 249 -24.92 -30.61 -21.54
C LEU A 249 -25.35 -29.33 -20.81
N LEU A 250 -25.10 -28.14 -21.36
CA LEU A 250 -25.47 -26.87 -20.73
C LEU A 250 -26.99 -26.75 -20.61
N PRO A 251 -27.55 -26.54 -19.40
CA PRO A 251 -28.97 -26.40 -19.21
C PRO A 251 -29.57 -25.19 -19.95
N ASN A 252 -30.80 -25.33 -20.48
CA ASN A 252 -31.53 -24.20 -21.03
C ASN A 252 -31.95 -23.21 -19.94
N GLU A 253 -32.15 -21.95 -20.28
CA GLU A 253 -32.73 -20.94 -19.39
C GLU A 253 -34.21 -21.27 -19.04
N PRO A 254 -34.72 -20.78 -17.88
CA PRO A 254 -34.07 -19.82 -16.97
C PRO A 254 -33.09 -20.48 -16.02
N TRP A 255 -31.99 -19.78 -15.74
CA TRP A 255 -30.95 -20.22 -14.77
C TRP A 255 -31.22 -19.72 -13.37
N ASN A 256 -30.81 -20.54 -12.37
CA ASN A 256 -30.84 -20.23 -10.97
C ASN A 256 -29.57 -20.76 -10.27
N ILE A 257 -29.50 -20.64 -8.95
CA ILE A 257 -28.33 -21.06 -8.19
C ILE A 257 -28.02 -22.55 -8.29
N GLU A 258 -29.02 -23.41 -8.60
CA GLU A 258 -28.86 -24.86 -8.73
C GLU A 258 -28.37 -25.25 -10.13
N THR A 259 -28.46 -24.36 -11.11
CA THR A 259 -28.12 -24.64 -12.53
C THR A 259 -26.68 -25.15 -12.66
N TRP A 260 -25.75 -24.57 -11.93
CA TRP A 260 -24.35 -24.98 -11.94
C TRP A 260 -24.18 -26.43 -11.46
N ASP A 261 -24.79 -26.78 -10.34
CA ASP A 261 -24.62 -28.12 -9.73
C ASP A 261 -25.25 -29.20 -10.62
N GLN A 262 -26.43 -28.92 -11.23
CA GLN A 262 -27.07 -29.79 -12.18
C GLN A 262 -26.23 -30.01 -13.44
N TRP A 263 -25.62 -28.93 -13.95
CA TRP A 263 -24.75 -28.99 -15.12
C TRP A 263 -23.49 -29.79 -14.84
N ILE A 264 -22.80 -29.50 -13.77
CA ILE A 264 -21.58 -30.21 -13.37
C ILE A 264 -21.82 -31.68 -13.06
N LEU A 265 -22.97 -32.02 -12.47
CA LEU A 265 -23.35 -33.42 -12.24
C LEU A 265 -23.42 -34.20 -13.55
N LYS A 266 -24.12 -33.66 -14.57
CA LYS A 266 -24.24 -34.29 -15.91
C LYS A 266 -22.87 -34.44 -16.59
N ILE A 267 -22.01 -33.40 -16.52
CA ILE A 267 -20.65 -33.49 -17.08
C ILE A 267 -19.86 -34.57 -16.41
N LYS A 268 -19.90 -34.63 -15.04
CA LYS A 268 -19.20 -35.63 -14.24
C LYS A 268 -19.62 -37.07 -14.59
N GLU A 269 -20.93 -37.28 -14.76
CA GLU A 269 -21.48 -38.60 -15.16
C GLU A 269 -21.05 -39.00 -16.59
N LYS A 270 -20.95 -38.02 -17.50
CA LYS A 270 -20.60 -38.28 -18.89
C LYS A 270 -19.11 -38.45 -19.14
N THR A 271 -18.25 -37.74 -18.37
CA THR A 271 -16.81 -37.69 -18.59
C THR A 271 -15.97 -38.40 -17.52
N GLU A 272 -16.61 -38.84 -16.42
CA GLU A 272 -15.97 -39.47 -15.24
C GLU A 272 -14.89 -38.59 -14.56
N ARG A 273 -14.74 -37.31 -15.00
CA ARG A 273 -13.76 -36.36 -14.45
C ARG A 273 -14.13 -35.93 -13.04
N LYS A 274 -13.10 -35.57 -12.24
CA LYS A 274 -13.24 -35.13 -10.84
C LYS A 274 -12.27 -34.01 -10.51
N GLY A 275 -12.60 -33.23 -9.47
CA GLY A 275 -11.72 -32.23 -8.91
C GLY A 275 -11.22 -31.22 -9.95
N LYS A 276 -9.90 -30.99 -9.99
CA LYS A 276 -9.31 -29.98 -10.86
C LYS A 276 -9.56 -30.24 -12.36
N ASP A 277 -9.53 -31.52 -12.77
CA ASP A 277 -9.71 -31.88 -14.18
C ASP A 277 -11.15 -31.69 -14.68
N LEU A 278 -12.11 -31.64 -13.75
CA LEU A 278 -13.51 -31.32 -14.04
C LEU A 278 -13.71 -29.78 -14.15
N PHE A 279 -13.19 -29.01 -13.20
CA PHE A 279 -13.54 -27.58 -13.08
C PHE A 279 -12.59 -26.65 -13.83
N MET A 280 -11.30 -26.97 -13.94
CA MET A 280 -10.29 -26.05 -14.46
C MET A 280 -10.48 -25.75 -15.96
N PRO A 281 -10.77 -26.72 -16.83
CA PRO A 281 -11.01 -26.44 -18.25
C PRO A 281 -12.20 -25.50 -18.46
N ILE A 282 -13.30 -25.70 -17.71
CA ILE A 282 -14.48 -24.83 -17.77
C ILE A 282 -14.10 -23.43 -17.27
N ARG A 283 -13.40 -23.31 -16.15
CA ARG A 283 -12.95 -22.02 -15.63
C ARG A 283 -12.10 -21.26 -16.65
N LEU A 284 -11.12 -21.92 -17.23
CA LEU A 284 -10.27 -21.33 -18.26
C LEU A 284 -11.06 -20.91 -19.47
N ALA A 285 -11.98 -21.77 -19.96
CA ALA A 285 -12.83 -21.45 -21.11
C ALA A 285 -13.72 -20.23 -20.86
N LEU A 286 -14.28 -20.11 -19.66
CA LEU A 286 -15.18 -19.01 -19.33
C LEU A 286 -14.46 -17.71 -19.00
N THR A 287 -13.26 -17.76 -18.38
CA THR A 287 -12.64 -16.57 -17.77
C THR A 287 -11.22 -16.26 -18.25
N GLY A 288 -10.53 -17.21 -18.88
CA GLY A 288 -9.09 -17.11 -19.16
C GLY A 288 -8.19 -17.15 -17.91
N LYS A 289 -8.76 -17.36 -16.74
CA LYS A 289 -8.03 -17.27 -15.45
C LYS A 289 -8.09 -18.62 -14.71
N THR A 290 -7.00 -18.96 -14.02
CA THR A 290 -6.91 -20.19 -13.19
C THR A 290 -7.51 -20.00 -11.79
N LYS A 291 -7.67 -18.75 -11.33
CA LYS A 291 -8.24 -18.36 -10.04
C LYS A 291 -9.30 -17.28 -10.23
N GLY A 292 -10.19 -17.13 -9.26
CA GLY A 292 -11.21 -16.09 -9.27
C GLY A 292 -12.50 -16.52 -8.57
N PRO A 293 -13.59 -15.78 -8.78
CA PRO A 293 -14.88 -16.00 -8.15
C PRO A 293 -15.45 -17.42 -8.38
N GLU A 294 -16.43 -17.78 -7.57
CA GLU A 294 -17.18 -19.03 -7.71
C GLU A 294 -17.91 -19.07 -9.06
N LEU A 295 -17.71 -20.14 -9.84
CA LEU A 295 -18.28 -20.27 -11.17
C LEU A 295 -19.80 -20.34 -11.17
N ASN A 296 -20.43 -20.90 -10.14
CA ASN A 296 -21.88 -20.94 -9.97
C ASN A 296 -22.53 -19.54 -9.98
N LYS A 297 -21.87 -18.56 -9.38
CA LYS A 297 -22.31 -17.16 -9.38
C LYS A 297 -21.94 -16.45 -10.68
N LEU A 298 -20.75 -16.75 -11.21
CA LEU A 298 -20.21 -16.10 -12.39
C LEU A 298 -21.03 -16.41 -13.65
N ILE A 299 -21.47 -17.66 -13.85
CA ILE A 299 -22.28 -18.04 -15.02
C ILE A 299 -23.63 -17.32 -15.05
N LEU A 300 -24.22 -17.03 -13.87
CA LEU A 300 -25.47 -16.28 -13.78
C LEU A 300 -25.30 -14.82 -14.26
N LEU A 301 -24.15 -14.22 -14.00
CA LEU A 301 -23.80 -12.88 -14.47
C LEU A 301 -23.50 -12.87 -15.99
N MET A 302 -22.89 -13.94 -16.51
CA MET A 302 -22.53 -14.06 -17.92
C MET A 302 -23.76 -14.35 -18.81
N GLY A 303 -24.71 -15.14 -18.31
CA GLY A 303 -25.86 -15.60 -19.04
C GLY A 303 -25.56 -16.71 -20.07
N TYR A 304 -26.64 -17.36 -20.55
CA TYR A 304 -26.55 -18.54 -21.41
C TYR A 304 -25.75 -18.30 -22.70
N ASN A 305 -26.07 -17.24 -23.44
CA ASN A 305 -25.44 -16.97 -24.73
C ASN A 305 -23.91 -16.83 -24.64
N LYS A 306 -23.43 -16.12 -23.62
CA LYS A 306 -22.00 -15.90 -23.43
C LYS A 306 -21.27 -17.17 -22.96
N VAL A 307 -21.88 -17.95 -22.07
CA VAL A 307 -21.32 -19.24 -21.64
C VAL A 307 -21.23 -20.19 -22.82
N MET A 308 -22.28 -20.30 -23.63
CA MET A 308 -22.31 -21.11 -24.87
C MET A 308 -21.22 -20.70 -25.86
N GLU A 309 -21.07 -19.39 -26.11
CA GLU A 309 -20.04 -18.87 -27.01
C GLU A 309 -18.63 -19.22 -26.53
N ARG A 310 -18.37 -19.08 -25.22
CA ARG A 310 -17.03 -19.34 -24.64
C ARG A 310 -16.68 -20.83 -24.52
N LEU A 311 -17.66 -21.70 -24.49
CA LEU A 311 -17.44 -23.15 -24.53
C LEU A 311 -17.21 -23.66 -25.95
N LYS A 312 -17.74 -22.94 -26.96
CA LYS A 312 -17.64 -23.34 -28.36
C LYS A 312 -16.18 -23.43 -28.81
N ARG A 313 -15.80 -24.59 -29.33
CA ARG A 313 -14.48 -24.85 -29.93
C ARG A 313 -14.65 -25.12 -31.43
N LYS A 314 -13.66 -24.67 -32.18
CA LYS A 314 -13.60 -24.92 -33.64
C LYS A 314 -13.00 -26.30 -33.92
#